data_e8776dee5cad467d401d84a0a39af1fb
#
_entry.id   e8776dee5cad467d401d84a0a39af1fb
#
_cell.length_a   1.000
_cell.length_b   1.000
_cell.length_c   1.000
_cell.angle_alpha   90.00
_cell.angle_beta   90.00
_cell.angle_gamma   90.00
#
_symmetry.space_group_name_H-M   'P 1'
#
loop_
_entity.id
_entity.type
_entity.pdbx_description
1 polymer ?
#
loop_
_entity_poly.entity_id
_entity_poly.type
_entity_poly.pdbx_seq_one_letter_code
_entity_poly.pdbx_strand_id
1 'polypeptide(L)'
;MRKITNEELGRPSAEEFAAMEKMPVTVVLDNVRSAQNVGAFFRTGDAFAVERIVLCGITATPPSRDIHKTALGAEMTVPWSYCASTVGCIAQLRAEGYAVYAVEQLSLIHISDPTRQAEISYA
;
A
#
# COMPACT_ATOMS: atom_id res chain seq x y z
N MET A 1 -1.44 -24.05 14.81
CA MET A 1 -1.20 -22.59 14.91
C MET A 1 -1.36 -22.15 16.36
N ARG A 2 -0.41 -21.40 16.85
CA ARG A 2 -0.46 -20.89 18.21
C ARG A 2 -1.54 -19.82 18.36
N LYS A 3 -2.30 -19.91 19.46
CA LYS A 3 -3.28 -18.88 19.77
C LYS A 3 -2.55 -17.65 20.34
N ILE A 4 -2.77 -16.51 19.75
CA ILE A 4 -2.08 -15.28 20.12
C ILE A 4 -2.95 -14.51 21.13
N THR A 5 -2.31 -13.98 22.18
CA THR A 5 -3.01 -13.13 23.16
C THR A 5 -3.26 -11.73 22.58
N ASN A 6 -4.12 -10.96 23.24
CA ASN A 6 -4.37 -9.57 22.82
C ASN A 6 -3.11 -8.71 22.82
N GLU A 7 -2.20 -8.96 23.74
CA GLU A 7 -0.92 -8.26 23.80
C GLU A 7 -0.04 -8.60 22.60
N GLU A 8 0.00 -9.89 22.24
CA GLU A 8 0.75 -10.35 21.08
C GLU A 8 0.13 -9.86 19.78
N LEU A 9 -1.19 -9.67 19.76
CA LEU A 9 -1.90 -9.12 18.60
C LEU A 9 -1.77 -7.61 18.51
N GLY A 10 -1.23 -6.96 19.54
CA GLY A 10 -0.98 -5.53 19.51
C GLY A 10 -0.08 -5.16 18.34
N ARG A 11 -0.28 -3.95 17.82
CA ARG A 11 0.54 -3.48 16.72
C ARG A 11 1.98 -3.35 17.17
N PRO A 12 2.94 -3.80 16.36
CA PRO A 12 4.33 -3.50 16.63
C PRO A 12 4.57 -1.99 16.55
N SER A 13 5.62 -1.52 17.19
CA SER A 13 6.08 -0.14 17.01
C SER A 13 6.53 0.07 15.56
N ALA A 14 6.69 1.34 15.15
CA ALA A 14 7.18 1.64 13.82
C ALA A 14 8.53 0.97 13.52
N GLU A 15 9.41 0.91 14.52
CA GLU A 15 10.72 0.26 14.39
C GLU A 15 10.58 -1.25 14.21
N GLU A 16 9.74 -1.87 15.01
CA GLU A 16 9.49 -3.31 14.91
C GLU A 16 8.88 -3.66 13.55
N PHE A 17 7.92 -2.85 13.08
CA PHE A 17 7.31 -3.04 11.77
C PHE A 17 8.36 -2.96 10.66
N ALA A 18 9.26 -1.99 10.73
CA ALA A 18 10.31 -1.82 9.73
C ALA A 18 11.28 -3.00 9.70
N ALA A 19 11.48 -3.66 10.85
CA ALA A 19 12.37 -4.82 10.96
C ALA A 19 11.70 -6.13 10.52
N MET A 20 10.37 -6.17 10.42
CA MET A 20 9.65 -7.36 10.00
C MET A 20 9.88 -7.68 8.53
N GLU A 21 9.88 -8.96 8.20
CA GLU A 21 9.86 -9.38 6.81
C GLU A 21 8.55 -8.96 6.16
N LYS A 22 8.65 -8.25 5.06
CA LYS A 22 7.50 -7.69 4.39
C LYS A 22 7.09 -8.51 3.18
N MET A 23 5.78 -8.52 2.91
CA MET A 23 5.26 -9.07 1.67
C MET A 23 5.83 -8.26 0.49
N PRO A 24 6.37 -8.91 -0.55
CA PRO A 24 7.00 -8.18 -1.67
C PRO A 24 5.95 -7.60 -2.63
N VAL A 25 5.06 -6.80 -2.10
CA VAL A 25 3.99 -6.14 -2.84
C VAL A 25 4.10 -4.64 -2.61
N THR A 26 4.15 -3.89 -3.69
CA THR A 26 4.00 -2.44 -3.67
C THR A 26 2.59 -2.11 -4.17
N VAL A 27 1.84 -1.36 -3.38
CA VAL A 27 0.51 -0.91 -3.75
C VAL A 27 0.62 0.49 -4.35
N VAL A 28 0.10 0.68 -5.55
CA VAL A 28 0.11 1.98 -6.21
C VAL A 28 -1.33 2.49 -6.28
N LEU A 29 -1.57 3.64 -5.68
CA LEU A 29 -2.89 4.28 -5.69
C LEU A 29 -2.90 5.35 -6.77
N ASP A 30 -3.65 5.09 -7.84
CA ASP A 30 -3.73 5.95 -9.02
C ASP A 30 -4.92 6.89 -8.92
N ASN A 31 -4.69 8.13 -8.56
CA ASN A 31 -5.72 9.16 -8.48
C ASN A 31 -6.92 8.75 -7.62
N VAL A 32 -6.65 8.14 -6.47
CA VAL A 32 -7.69 7.77 -5.52
C VAL A 32 -8.19 9.03 -4.82
N ARG A 33 -9.41 9.43 -5.12
CA ARG A 33 -9.97 10.70 -4.65
C ARG A 33 -10.39 10.67 -3.20
N SER A 34 -10.84 9.53 -2.72
CA SER A 34 -11.34 9.39 -1.37
C SER A 34 -10.19 9.23 -0.37
N ALA A 35 -10.00 10.22 0.49
CA ALA A 35 -9.01 10.13 1.56
C ALA A 35 -9.33 8.99 2.53
N GLN A 36 -10.61 8.71 2.75
CA GLN A 36 -11.00 7.57 3.59
C GLN A 36 -10.58 6.24 2.95
N ASN A 37 -10.70 6.12 1.63
CA ASN A 37 -10.23 4.93 0.93
C ASN A 37 -8.71 4.80 1.01
N VAL A 38 -7.99 5.91 0.90
CA VAL A 38 -6.53 5.89 1.08
C VAL A 38 -6.17 5.35 2.46
N GLY A 39 -6.85 5.82 3.50
CA GLY A 39 -6.64 5.30 4.85
C GLY A 39 -6.94 3.81 4.97
N ALA A 40 -7.99 3.34 4.31
CA ALA A 40 -8.33 1.91 4.29
C ALA A 40 -7.23 1.08 3.63
N PHE A 41 -6.59 1.59 2.56
CA PHE A 41 -5.45 0.93 1.95
C PHE A 41 -4.26 0.85 2.90
N PHE A 42 -3.99 1.91 3.66
CA PHE A 42 -2.95 1.86 4.68
C PHE A 42 -3.24 0.80 5.74
N ARG A 43 -4.47 0.75 6.23
CA ARG A 43 -4.83 -0.23 7.24
C ARG A 43 -4.70 -1.66 6.73
N THR A 44 -5.19 -1.93 5.53
CA THR A 44 -5.06 -3.24 4.92
C THR A 44 -3.60 -3.57 4.64
N GLY A 45 -2.84 -2.60 4.13
CA GLY A 45 -1.41 -2.75 3.90
C GLY A 45 -0.64 -3.09 5.16
N ASP A 46 -0.99 -2.47 6.27
CA ASP A 46 -0.42 -2.79 7.59
C ASP A 46 -0.72 -4.23 7.99
N ALA A 47 -1.98 -4.66 7.82
CA ALA A 47 -2.40 -6.02 8.17
C ALA A 47 -1.65 -7.09 7.39
N PHE A 48 -1.34 -6.83 6.12
CA PHE A 48 -0.63 -7.77 5.25
C PHE A 48 0.88 -7.51 5.19
N ALA A 49 1.37 -6.53 5.90
CA ALA A 49 2.80 -6.15 5.91
C ALA A 49 3.33 -5.90 4.49
N VAL A 50 2.58 -5.15 3.69
CA VAL A 50 3.02 -4.80 2.33
C VAL A 50 4.31 -3.99 2.37
N GLU A 51 5.11 -4.10 1.33
CA GLU A 51 6.41 -3.46 1.25
C GLU A 51 6.30 -1.94 1.31
N ARG A 52 5.37 -1.36 0.57
CA ARG A 52 5.11 0.09 0.57
C ARG A 52 3.85 0.43 -0.20
N ILE A 53 3.40 1.67 -0.04
CA ILE A 53 2.31 2.25 -0.79
C ILE A 53 2.84 3.49 -1.51
N VAL A 54 2.56 3.62 -2.82
CA VAL A 54 2.89 4.82 -3.59
C VAL A 54 1.60 5.55 -3.92
N LEU A 55 1.54 6.81 -3.53
CA LEU A 55 0.36 7.65 -3.73
C LEU A 55 0.62 8.52 -4.96
N CYS A 56 -0.19 8.36 -6.00
CA CYS A 56 0.04 8.99 -7.29
C CYS A 56 -1.03 10.01 -7.67
N GLY A 57 -0.60 11.06 -8.35
CA GLY A 57 -1.49 12.07 -8.90
C GLY A 57 -2.24 12.85 -7.84
N ILE A 58 -3.56 12.84 -7.92
CA ILE A 58 -4.42 13.57 -6.98
C ILE A 58 -4.69 12.82 -5.68
N THR A 59 -4.11 11.63 -5.51
CA THR A 59 -4.29 10.85 -4.28
C THR A 59 -3.85 11.66 -3.07
N ALA A 60 -4.68 11.69 -2.04
CA ALA A 60 -4.36 12.40 -0.81
C ALA A 60 -3.18 11.76 -0.10
N THR A 61 -2.39 12.58 0.57
CA THR A 61 -1.21 12.12 1.31
C THR A 61 -1.32 12.46 2.79
N PRO A 62 -0.72 11.64 3.68
CA PRO A 62 -0.60 12.02 5.08
C PRO A 62 0.28 13.29 5.22
N PRO A 63 0.08 14.11 6.27
CA PRO A 63 -0.94 13.94 7.30
C PRO A 63 -2.31 14.40 6.79
N SER A 64 -3.34 13.66 7.15
CA SER A 64 -4.72 13.97 6.78
C SER A 64 -5.66 13.36 7.82
N ARG A 65 -6.61 14.16 8.29
CA ARG A 65 -7.59 13.69 9.26
C ARG A 65 -8.43 12.54 8.69
N ASP A 66 -8.84 12.66 7.43
CA ASP A 66 -9.70 11.65 6.81
C ASP A 66 -8.95 10.36 6.54
N ILE A 67 -7.66 10.44 6.18
CA ILE A 67 -6.82 9.26 6.09
C ILE A 67 -6.69 8.62 7.47
N HIS A 68 -6.39 9.41 8.49
CA HIS A 68 -6.18 8.89 9.84
C HIS A 68 -7.40 8.17 10.38
N LYS A 69 -8.61 8.65 10.08
CA LYS A 69 -9.85 8.03 10.56
C LYS A 69 -9.98 6.56 10.17
N THR A 70 -9.50 6.19 8.99
CA THR A 70 -9.62 4.82 8.48
C THR A 70 -8.30 4.05 8.56
N ALA A 71 -7.18 4.74 8.52
CA ALA A 71 -5.87 4.12 8.64
C ALA A 71 -5.56 3.67 10.07
N LEU A 72 -6.10 4.38 11.07
CA LEU A 72 -5.94 4.06 12.50
C LEU A 72 -4.48 3.90 12.90
N GLY A 73 -3.62 4.80 12.42
CA GLY A 73 -2.19 4.79 12.72
C GLY A 73 -1.33 4.05 11.72
N ALA A 74 -1.91 3.29 10.80
CA ALA A 74 -1.14 2.54 9.80
C ALA A 74 -0.33 3.44 8.89
N GLU A 75 -0.74 4.69 8.70
CA GLU A 75 0.02 5.67 7.92
C GLU A 75 1.37 6.01 8.56
N MET A 76 1.55 5.67 9.83
CA MET A 76 2.80 5.87 10.54
C MET A 76 3.74 4.66 10.46
N THR A 77 3.23 3.51 10.06
CA THR A 77 3.98 2.25 10.07
C THR A 77 4.24 1.71 8.67
N VAL A 78 3.28 1.84 7.74
CA VAL A 78 3.48 1.40 6.37
C VAL A 78 4.31 2.44 5.61
N PRO A 79 5.45 2.06 5.04
CA PRO A 79 6.22 2.99 4.22
C PRO A 79 5.40 3.49 3.04
N TRP A 80 5.49 4.77 2.75
CA TRP A 80 4.80 5.34 1.62
C TRP A 80 5.63 6.44 0.95
N SER A 81 5.31 6.70 -0.30
CA SER A 81 5.89 7.80 -1.04
C SER A 81 4.84 8.40 -1.98
N TYR A 82 5.11 9.59 -2.47
CA TYR A 82 4.25 10.26 -3.44
C TYR A 82 4.96 10.32 -4.80
N CYS A 83 4.20 10.13 -5.86
CA CYS A 83 4.68 10.30 -7.23
C CYS A 83 3.62 11.02 -8.05
N ALA A 84 3.99 12.11 -8.71
CA ALA A 84 3.03 12.89 -9.48
C ALA A 84 2.45 12.13 -10.67
N SER A 85 3.20 11.21 -11.24
CA SER A 85 2.82 10.46 -12.44
C SER A 85 2.71 8.97 -12.14
N THR A 86 1.50 8.43 -12.25
CA THR A 86 1.28 6.99 -12.14
C THR A 86 2.04 6.23 -13.22
N VAL A 87 2.02 6.74 -14.45
CA VAL A 87 2.74 6.12 -15.58
C VAL A 87 4.24 6.04 -15.30
N GLY A 88 4.82 7.13 -14.77
CA GLY A 88 6.23 7.15 -14.40
C GLY A 88 6.55 6.18 -13.27
N CYS A 89 5.68 6.11 -12.28
CA CYS A 89 5.82 5.17 -11.17
C CYS A 89 5.82 3.72 -11.67
N ILE A 90 4.87 3.36 -12.52
CA ILE A 90 4.77 2.01 -13.07
C ILE A 90 6.00 1.67 -13.92
N ALA A 91 6.46 2.61 -14.75
CA ALA A 91 7.66 2.40 -15.56
C ALA A 91 8.87 2.09 -14.68
N GLN A 92 9.03 2.82 -13.57
CA GLN A 92 10.13 2.60 -12.64
C GLN A 92 10.00 1.24 -11.95
N LEU A 93 8.81 0.87 -11.51
CA LEU A 93 8.60 -0.43 -10.86
C LEU A 93 8.89 -1.59 -11.81
N ARG A 94 8.49 -1.48 -13.07
CA ARG A 94 8.83 -2.48 -14.08
C ARG A 94 10.34 -2.59 -14.28
N ALA A 95 11.04 -1.46 -14.31
CA ALA A 95 12.48 -1.44 -14.43
C ALA A 95 13.16 -2.12 -13.23
N GLU A 96 12.53 -2.05 -12.06
CA GLU A 96 13.01 -2.73 -10.85
C GLU A 96 12.61 -4.22 -10.79
N GLY A 97 11.90 -4.72 -11.78
CA GLY A 97 11.55 -6.13 -11.88
C GLY A 97 10.17 -6.50 -11.33
N TYR A 98 9.31 -5.52 -11.04
CA TYR A 98 7.96 -5.80 -10.59
C TYR A 98 7.07 -6.24 -11.74
N ALA A 99 6.26 -7.26 -11.51
CA ALA A 99 5.10 -7.55 -12.33
C ALA A 99 3.98 -6.60 -11.93
N VAL A 100 3.24 -6.06 -12.88
CA VAL A 100 2.22 -5.04 -12.63
C VAL A 100 0.84 -5.61 -12.93
N TYR A 101 -0.05 -5.47 -11.93
CA TYR A 101 -1.45 -5.88 -12.04
C TYR A 101 -2.33 -4.67 -11.79
N ALA A 102 -3.24 -4.38 -12.71
CA ALA A 102 -4.25 -3.35 -12.51
C ALA A 102 -5.47 -3.97 -11.85
N VAL A 103 -5.90 -3.40 -10.74
CA VAL A 103 -7.09 -3.85 -10.03
C VAL A 103 -8.21 -2.89 -10.31
N GLU A 104 -9.22 -3.37 -10.99
CA GLU A 104 -10.44 -2.62 -11.25
C GLU A 104 -11.59 -3.25 -10.49
N GLN A 105 -12.69 -2.53 -10.44
CA GLN A 105 -13.87 -2.97 -9.69
C GLN A 105 -14.34 -4.38 -10.08
N LEU A 106 -14.17 -4.77 -11.33
CA LEU A 106 -14.69 -6.03 -11.88
C LEU A 106 -13.61 -7.02 -12.32
N SER A 107 -12.34 -6.61 -12.38
CA SER A 107 -11.32 -7.49 -12.94
C SER A 107 -9.93 -7.13 -12.44
N LEU A 108 -9.05 -8.14 -12.47
CA LEU A 108 -7.63 -7.99 -12.27
C LEU A 108 -6.95 -8.23 -13.62
N ILE A 109 -6.18 -7.25 -14.09
CA ILE A 109 -5.50 -7.33 -15.38
C ILE A 109 -4.00 -7.42 -15.17
N HIS A 110 -3.40 -8.48 -15.68
CA HIS A 110 -1.94 -8.63 -15.68
C HIS A 110 -1.35 -7.79 -16.82
N ILE A 111 -0.41 -6.90 -16.49
CA ILE A 111 0.17 -5.96 -17.45
C ILE A 111 1.59 -6.34 -17.85
N SER A 112 2.33 -7.03 -17.00
CA SER A 112 3.71 -7.40 -17.27
C SER A 112 4.08 -8.73 -16.63
N ASP A 113 5.24 -9.29 -17.06
CA ASP A 113 5.71 -10.55 -16.54
C ASP A 113 6.09 -10.47 -15.07
N PRO A 114 5.81 -11.53 -14.32
CA PRO A 114 5.99 -11.56 -12.88
C PRO A 114 7.43 -11.80 -12.46
N THR A 115 8.01 -10.85 -11.76
CA THR A 115 9.17 -11.08 -10.91
C THR A 115 8.89 -10.59 -9.50
N ARG A 116 8.21 -9.46 -9.39
CA ARG A 116 7.64 -8.90 -8.16
C ARG A 116 6.26 -8.38 -8.47
N GLN A 117 5.44 -8.17 -7.44
CA GLN A 117 4.08 -7.71 -7.64
C GLN A 117 3.92 -6.25 -7.26
N ALA A 118 3.22 -5.50 -8.11
CA ALA A 118 2.73 -4.18 -7.79
C ALA A 118 1.25 -4.13 -8.15
N GLU A 119 0.45 -3.57 -7.27
CA GLU A 119 -0.98 -3.43 -7.50
C GLU A 119 -1.34 -1.98 -7.73
N ILE A 120 -2.17 -1.74 -8.75
CA ILE A 120 -2.75 -0.42 -9.02
C ILE A 120 -4.23 -0.52 -8.70
N SER A 121 -4.70 0.37 -7.82
CA SER A 121 -6.09 0.37 -7.44
C SER A 121 -6.77 1.65 -7.88
N TYR A 122 -7.94 1.51 -8.47
CA TYR A 122 -8.79 2.64 -8.88
C TYR A 122 -9.99 2.73 -7.93
N ALA A 123 -10.21 3.90 -7.39
CA ALA A 123 -11.33 4.13 -6.50
C ALA A 123 -12.58 4.59 -7.24
#